data_cfedcb2eba3ab1f40df48b3089f358db
#
_entry.id   cfedcb2eba3ab1f40df48b3089f358db
#
_cell.length_a   1.000
_cell.length_b   1.000
_cell.length_c   1.000
_cell.angle_alpha   90.00
_cell.angle_beta   90.00
_cell.angle_gamma   90.00
#
_symmetry.space_group_name_H-M   'P 1'
#
loop_
_entity.id
_entity.type
_entity.pdbx_description
1 polymer ?
#
loop_
_entity_poly.entity_id
_entity_poly.type
_entity_poly.pdbx_seq_one_letter_code
_entity_poly.pdbx_strand_id
1 'polypeptide(L)'
;LTRIFVLGDNLRAPTADFTVVGAPKYTGLVGVAFVVLMARTFSSGCAALTGVEAISNGVPSFREPKSKNAATTLAMLGGIAVSMLMGILVLASVTGVKMFDETGESHLVDTHGHAVKEQVTVVGQLARTVFYDSFKPGFYIMIVCTMIILFLAANTAFNGFPVLGSILARDGFLPRRLHARGDRLAYSNGILTLATGAIILVLVFNASVTALIQLYVVGVFISFTVSQTGMMRHWTRLLRTDTSAGTKERRRWQHSRIINGIGLVGTGIVLIIILASKFIHGAYLALIAMAVVYVLMTSIKKHYDSVARELELNSPSDRALPSRVHAVIMISDLNKPTMRAIQFAKATVPTFLEAVIVDVDPDATERLLERWDEEDIDIPLRIIASPY
;
A
#
# COMPACT_ATOMS: atom_id res chain seq x y z
N LEU A 1 37.12 4.77 -5.70
CA LEU A 1 37.77 6.07 -5.52
C LEU A 1 39.25 5.91 -5.24
N THR A 2 39.71 5.05 -4.29
CA THR A 2 41.13 4.81 -3.97
C THR A 2 41.95 4.43 -5.20
N ARG A 3 41.47 3.56 -6.09
CA ARG A 3 42.23 3.19 -7.30
C ARG A 3 42.49 4.36 -8.24
N ILE A 4 41.52 5.28 -8.36
CA ILE A 4 41.65 6.44 -9.26
C ILE A 4 42.48 7.55 -8.61
N PHE A 5 42.14 7.94 -7.37
CA PHE A 5 42.75 9.10 -6.74
C PHE A 5 44.06 8.83 -6.00
N VAL A 6 44.28 7.58 -5.55
CA VAL A 6 45.50 7.19 -4.80
C VAL A 6 46.47 6.40 -5.66
N LEU A 7 45.96 5.44 -6.45
CA LEU A 7 46.79 4.58 -7.30
C LEU A 7 47.00 5.13 -8.72
N GLY A 8 46.23 6.16 -9.12
CA GLY A 8 46.34 6.80 -10.43
C GLY A 8 45.84 5.96 -11.61
N ASP A 9 45.04 4.93 -11.36
CA ASP A 9 44.48 4.06 -12.39
C ASP A 9 43.55 4.84 -13.32
N ASN A 10 43.75 4.79 -14.63
CA ASN A 10 42.84 5.37 -15.61
C ASN A 10 41.71 4.39 -15.95
N LEU A 11 40.74 4.25 -15.04
CA LEU A 11 39.60 3.36 -15.19
C LEU A 11 38.57 3.99 -16.12
N ARG A 12 38.23 3.32 -17.21
CA ARG A 12 37.14 3.72 -18.13
C ARG A 12 35.99 2.77 -18.10
N ALA A 13 34.78 3.36 -18.09
CA ALA A 13 33.54 2.57 -18.16
C ALA A 13 33.37 1.91 -19.56
N PRO A 14 32.68 0.79 -19.66
CA PRO A 14 32.40 0.14 -20.95
C PRO A 14 31.68 1.05 -21.96
N THR A 15 30.93 2.03 -21.48
CA THR A 15 30.19 3.00 -22.32
C THR A 15 30.91 4.33 -22.50
N ALA A 16 32.13 4.48 -21.99
CA ALA A 16 32.85 5.75 -22.02
C ALA A 16 33.07 6.32 -23.43
N ASP A 17 33.30 5.44 -24.39
CA ASP A 17 33.55 5.81 -25.79
C ASP A 17 32.27 5.79 -26.67
N PHE A 18 31.11 5.41 -26.13
CA PHE A 18 29.84 5.43 -26.86
C PHE A 18 29.35 6.87 -27.06
N THR A 19 28.54 7.08 -28.10
CA THR A 19 27.91 8.38 -28.37
C THR A 19 26.43 8.33 -28.03
N VAL A 20 25.92 9.38 -27.35
CA VAL A 20 24.49 9.54 -27.10
C VAL A 20 23.90 10.35 -28.25
N VAL A 21 23.04 9.71 -29.05
CA VAL A 21 22.35 10.34 -30.19
C VAL A 21 20.94 10.71 -29.75
N GLY A 22 20.44 11.86 -30.24
CA GLY A 22 19.10 12.36 -29.88
C GLY A 22 19.01 13.03 -28.51
N ALA A 23 20.13 13.14 -27.77
CA ALA A 23 20.13 13.88 -26.51
C ALA A 23 19.87 15.35 -26.74
N PRO A 24 18.96 15.98 -25.97
CA PRO A 24 18.77 17.43 -26.02
C PRO A 24 20.10 18.13 -25.71
N LYS A 25 20.49 19.09 -26.53
CA LYS A 25 21.68 19.90 -26.26
C LYS A 25 21.39 20.87 -25.13
N TYR A 26 21.88 20.56 -23.95
CA TYR A 26 21.72 21.41 -22.76
C TYR A 26 22.83 22.49 -22.64
N THR A 27 23.75 22.56 -23.59
CA THR A 27 24.83 23.55 -23.60
C THR A 27 24.30 24.94 -24.02
N GLY A 28 24.58 25.94 -23.20
CA GLY A 28 24.18 27.33 -23.49
C GLY A 28 22.77 27.72 -23.06
N LEU A 29 22.05 26.89 -22.30
CA LEU A 29 20.75 27.25 -21.73
C LEU A 29 20.93 28.32 -20.65
N VAL A 30 20.22 29.46 -20.80
CA VAL A 30 20.17 30.56 -19.83
C VAL A 30 18.72 30.92 -19.49
N GLY A 31 18.51 31.59 -18.36
CA GLY A 31 17.21 32.07 -17.94
C GLY A 31 16.22 30.95 -17.59
N VAL A 32 15.00 31.05 -18.09
CA VAL A 32 13.90 30.12 -17.76
C VAL A 32 14.22 28.68 -18.17
N ALA A 33 14.87 28.48 -19.32
CA ALA A 33 15.22 27.14 -19.81
C ALA A 33 16.20 26.43 -18.88
N PHE A 34 17.15 27.14 -18.30
CA PHE A 34 18.06 26.60 -17.28
C PHE A 34 17.32 26.23 -15.99
N VAL A 35 16.39 27.08 -15.53
CA VAL A 35 15.56 26.77 -14.34
C VAL A 35 14.72 25.54 -14.56
N VAL A 36 14.10 25.39 -15.73
CA VAL A 36 13.31 24.20 -16.09
C VAL A 36 14.19 22.95 -16.11
N LEU A 37 15.40 23.02 -16.66
CA LEU A 37 16.35 21.91 -16.63
C LEU A 37 16.72 21.53 -15.22
N MET A 38 17.04 22.50 -14.36
CA MET A 38 17.36 22.26 -12.96
C MET A 38 16.18 21.61 -12.22
N ALA A 39 14.98 22.13 -12.42
CA ALA A 39 13.76 21.58 -11.84
C ALA A 39 13.50 20.13 -12.30
N ARG A 40 13.70 19.83 -13.58
CA ARG A 40 13.55 18.48 -14.13
C ARG A 40 14.60 17.51 -13.56
N THR A 41 15.86 17.93 -13.49
CA THR A 41 16.95 17.13 -12.91
C THR A 41 16.69 16.86 -11.42
N PHE A 42 16.29 17.89 -10.67
CA PHE A 42 15.93 17.79 -9.27
C PHE A 42 14.77 16.81 -9.06
N SER A 43 13.70 16.92 -9.87
CA SER A 43 12.54 16.01 -9.85
C SER A 43 12.95 14.55 -10.06
N SER A 44 13.90 14.28 -10.97
CA SER A 44 14.42 12.93 -11.20
C SER A 44 15.27 12.44 -10.02
N GLY A 45 16.07 13.33 -9.43
CA GLY A 45 16.88 13.04 -8.23
C GLY A 45 16.05 12.73 -6.98
N CYS A 46 14.82 13.22 -6.91
CA CYS A 46 13.91 12.92 -5.79
C CYS A 46 13.58 11.43 -5.64
N ALA A 47 13.78 10.62 -6.68
CA ALA A 47 13.69 9.16 -6.59
C ALA A 47 14.69 8.56 -5.57
N ALA A 48 15.79 9.25 -5.28
CA ALA A 48 16.76 8.82 -4.27
C ALA A 48 16.23 8.89 -2.82
N LEU A 49 15.10 9.57 -2.59
CA LEU A 49 14.44 9.63 -1.28
C LEU A 49 13.56 8.40 -0.97
N THR A 50 13.60 7.36 -1.81
CA THR A 50 12.89 6.10 -1.54
C THR A 50 13.33 5.49 -0.20
N GLY A 51 12.35 4.97 0.57
CA GLY A 51 12.59 4.40 1.89
C GLY A 51 12.33 5.34 3.07
N VAL A 52 12.29 6.66 2.87
CA VAL A 52 11.90 7.64 3.91
C VAL A 52 10.49 7.37 4.40
N GLU A 53 9.57 7.01 3.49
CA GLU A 53 8.19 6.66 3.81
C GLU A 53 8.09 5.41 4.68
N ALA A 54 8.97 4.42 4.50
CA ALA A 54 8.97 3.20 5.31
C ALA A 54 9.30 3.51 6.78
N ILE A 55 10.25 4.40 7.03
CA ILE A 55 10.60 4.84 8.38
C ILE A 55 9.47 5.69 8.97
N SER A 56 8.93 6.64 8.23
CA SER A 56 7.87 7.54 8.71
C SER A 56 6.58 6.79 9.05
N ASN A 57 6.19 5.83 8.23
CA ASN A 57 5.03 4.98 8.47
C ASN A 57 5.30 3.92 9.56
N GLY A 58 6.55 3.51 9.74
CA GLY A 58 7.00 2.52 10.72
C GLY A 58 7.20 3.05 12.14
N VAL A 59 7.04 4.37 12.40
CA VAL A 59 7.26 4.97 13.73
C VAL A 59 6.57 4.22 14.88
N PRO A 60 5.30 3.75 14.75
CA PRO A 60 4.64 2.99 15.82
C PRO A 60 5.37 1.70 16.23
N SER A 61 6.15 1.11 15.33
CA SER A 61 6.88 -0.15 15.54
C SER A 61 8.26 0.02 16.18
N PHE A 62 8.74 1.28 16.32
CA PHE A 62 10.03 1.54 16.96
C PHE A 62 9.95 1.33 18.48
N ARG A 63 11.11 0.98 19.08
CA ARG A 63 11.26 0.93 20.55
C ARG A 63 11.18 2.35 21.13
N GLU A 64 10.75 2.44 22.39
CA GLU A 64 10.73 3.72 23.11
C GLU A 64 12.17 4.28 23.31
N PRO A 65 12.37 5.59 23.14
CA PRO A 65 11.42 6.61 22.69
C PRO A 65 11.26 6.64 21.14
N LYS A 66 10.10 6.20 20.66
CA LYS A 66 9.80 5.91 19.24
C LYS A 66 10.19 7.04 18.30
N SER A 67 9.75 8.26 18.59
CA SER A 67 10.00 9.42 17.71
C SER A 67 11.50 9.76 17.59
N LYS A 68 12.25 9.65 18.69
CA LYS A 68 13.69 9.92 18.69
C LYS A 68 14.45 8.85 17.91
N ASN A 69 14.12 7.58 18.11
CA ASN A 69 14.76 6.47 17.42
C ASN A 69 14.46 6.52 15.91
N ALA A 70 13.21 6.80 15.53
CA ALA A 70 12.84 6.98 14.13
C ALA A 70 13.57 8.17 13.49
N ALA A 71 13.66 9.30 14.17
CA ALA A 71 14.39 10.48 13.67
C ALA A 71 15.91 10.20 13.49
N THR A 72 16.53 9.48 14.43
CA THR A 72 17.92 9.07 14.33
C THR A 72 18.14 8.13 13.13
N THR A 73 17.27 7.14 12.98
CA THR A 73 17.32 6.20 11.83
C THR A 73 17.16 6.94 10.51
N LEU A 74 16.24 7.92 10.44
CA LEU A 74 16.05 8.74 9.26
C LEU A 74 17.27 9.61 8.92
N ALA A 75 17.91 10.21 9.93
CA ALA A 75 19.14 10.99 9.76
C ALA A 75 20.29 10.11 9.26
N MET A 76 20.44 8.90 9.81
CA MET A 76 21.43 7.92 9.35
C MET A 76 21.15 7.47 7.91
N LEU A 77 19.89 7.17 7.57
CA LEU A 77 19.50 6.84 6.19
C LEU A 77 19.91 7.97 5.23
N GLY A 78 19.55 9.22 5.56
CA GLY A 78 19.89 10.37 4.73
C GLY A 78 21.40 10.56 4.57
N GLY A 79 22.15 10.48 5.65
CA GLY A 79 23.61 10.59 5.61
C GLY A 79 24.28 9.52 4.76
N ILE A 80 23.89 8.26 4.92
CA ILE A 80 24.42 7.14 4.12
C ILE A 80 23.99 7.28 2.66
N ALA A 81 22.72 7.54 2.39
CA ALA A 81 22.22 7.65 1.03
C ALA A 81 22.89 8.78 0.24
N VAL A 82 23.03 9.96 0.86
CA VAL A 82 23.69 11.10 0.23
C VAL A 82 25.18 10.80 -0.04
N SER A 83 25.91 10.24 0.92
CA SER A 83 27.32 9.91 0.73
C SER A 83 27.55 8.85 -0.34
N MET A 84 26.70 7.82 -0.39
CA MET A 84 26.74 6.80 -1.45
C MET A 84 26.39 7.38 -2.83
N LEU A 85 25.36 8.22 -2.92
CA LEU A 85 24.97 8.86 -4.17
C LEU A 85 26.09 9.75 -4.70
N MET A 86 26.68 10.58 -3.84
CA MET A 86 27.81 11.42 -4.22
C MET A 86 29.01 10.59 -4.67
N GLY A 87 29.30 9.48 -3.98
CA GLY A 87 30.35 8.56 -4.38
C GLY A 87 30.12 7.94 -5.77
N ILE A 88 28.89 7.51 -6.06
CA ILE A 88 28.49 6.96 -7.37
C ILE A 88 28.60 8.04 -8.46
N LEU A 89 28.12 9.26 -8.21
CA LEU A 89 28.17 10.35 -9.18
C LEU A 89 29.61 10.74 -9.54
N VAL A 90 30.49 10.91 -8.53
CA VAL A 90 31.92 11.19 -8.74
C VAL A 90 32.55 10.05 -9.53
N LEU A 91 32.30 8.80 -9.16
CA LEU A 91 32.89 7.66 -9.83
C LEU A 91 32.40 7.54 -11.28
N ALA A 92 31.10 7.71 -11.53
CA ALA A 92 30.51 7.70 -12.87
C ALA A 92 31.07 8.84 -13.76
N SER A 93 31.24 10.03 -13.20
CA SER A 93 31.82 11.18 -13.89
C SER A 93 33.27 10.92 -14.30
N VAL A 94 34.10 10.42 -13.37
CA VAL A 94 35.54 10.18 -13.63
C VAL A 94 35.75 9.00 -14.58
N THR A 95 34.91 7.94 -14.49
CA THR A 95 35.02 6.78 -15.40
C THR A 95 34.32 6.99 -16.74
N GLY A 96 33.58 8.09 -16.92
CA GLY A 96 32.90 8.43 -18.17
C GLY A 96 31.70 7.54 -18.50
N VAL A 97 30.95 7.07 -17.48
CA VAL A 97 29.71 6.30 -17.71
C VAL A 97 28.71 7.12 -18.52
N LYS A 98 28.20 6.56 -19.60
CA LYS A 98 27.14 7.15 -20.42
C LYS A 98 25.88 6.32 -20.33
N MET A 99 24.75 7.01 -20.26
CA MET A 99 23.40 6.44 -20.22
C MET A 99 22.44 7.26 -21.07
N PHE A 100 21.34 6.67 -21.47
CA PHE A 100 20.25 7.35 -22.15
C PHE A 100 18.94 7.15 -21.39
N ASP A 101 17.95 8.02 -21.64
CA ASP A 101 16.62 7.91 -21.07
C ASP A 101 15.77 6.99 -21.95
N GLU A 102 15.38 5.83 -21.46
CA GLU A 102 14.55 4.84 -22.19
C GLU A 102 13.15 5.37 -22.52
N THR A 103 12.72 6.44 -21.87
CA THR A 103 11.43 7.09 -22.13
C THR A 103 11.52 8.21 -23.17
N GLY A 104 12.74 8.54 -23.61
CA GLY A 104 13.04 9.60 -24.59
C GLY A 104 13.39 9.06 -25.96
N GLU A 105 13.64 9.97 -26.89
CA GLU A 105 14.13 9.64 -28.25
C GLU A 105 15.65 9.41 -28.31
N SER A 106 16.34 9.52 -27.17
CA SER A 106 17.78 9.32 -27.09
C SER A 106 18.15 7.84 -27.04
N HIS A 107 19.25 7.49 -27.72
CA HIS A 107 19.80 6.14 -27.69
C HIS A 107 21.33 6.21 -27.68
N LEU A 108 21.95 5.16 -27.12
CA LEU A 108 23.40 4.97 -27.16
C LEU A 108 23.79 4.28 -28.47
N VAL A 109 24.84 4.79 -29.10
CA VAL A 109 25.47 4.19 -30.27
C VAL A 109 26.86 3.72 -29.87
N ASP A 110 27.16 2.47 -30.14
CA ASP A 110 28.48 1.84 -29.92
C ASP A 110 29.52 2.45 -30.88
N THR A 111 30.80 2.23 -30.58
CA THR A 111 31.94 2.61 -31.42
C THR A 111 31.87 2.05 -32.86
N HIS A 112 31.07 1.01 -33.07
CA HIS A 112 30.81 0.40 -34.39
C HIS A 112 29.57 0.95 -35.12
N GLY A 113 28.90 1.95 -34.56
CA GLY A 113 27.71 2.55 -35.15
C GLY A 113 26.40 1.79 -34.91
N HIS A 114 26.38 0.77 -34.05
CA HIS A 114 25.16 0.02 -33.71
C HIS A 114 24.46 0.67 -32.52
N ALA A 115 23.12 0.77 -32.62
CA ALA A 115 22.31 1.22 -31.50
C ALA A 115 22.25 0.14 -30.39
N VAL A 116 22.53 0.55 -29.15
CA VAL A 116 22.47 -0.29 -27.97
C VAL A 116 21.00 -0.47 -27.58
N LYS A 117 20.49 -1.68 -27.65
CA LYS A 117 19.08 -2.00 -27.34
C LYS A 117 18.82 -2.14 -25.84
N GLU A 118 19.79 -2.71 -25.11
CA GLU A 118 19.69 -2.93 -23.67
C GLU A 118 20.79 -2.18 -22.94
N GLN A 119 20.40 -1.43 -21.93
CA GLN A 119 21.32 -0.61 -21.18
C GLN A 119 21.69 -1.28 -19.85
N VAL A 120 22.99 -1.40 -19.57
CA VAL A 120 23.48 -1.89 -18.28
C VAL A 120 23.35 -0.78 -17.24
N THR A 121 22.89 -1.11 -16.05
CA THR A 121 22.76 -0.15 -14.93
C THR A 121 24.06 0.54 -14.59
N VAL A 122 24.01 1.79 -14.09
CA VAL A 122 25.22 2.52 -13.66
C VAL A 122 26.04 1.71 -12.66
N VAL A 123 25.40 1.10 -11.66
CA VAL A 123 26.07 0.27 -10.66
C VAL A 123 26.75 -0.94 -11.30
N GLY A 124 26.10 -1.59 -12.28
CA GLY A 124 26.68 -2.70 -13.03
C GLY A 124 27.91 -2.28 -13.85
N GLN A 125 27.84 -1.15 -14.55
CA GLN A 125 28.97 -0.59 -15.30
C GLN A 125 30.15 -0.24 -14.38
N LEU A 126 29.89 0.44 -13.26
CA LEU A 126 30.92 0.79 -12.28
C LEU A 126 31.53 -0.44 -11.62
N ALA A 127 30.71 -1.44 -11.26
CA ALA A 127 31.22 -2.70 -10.71
C ALA A 127 32.14 -3.40 -11.71
N ARG A 128 31.76 -3.44 -13.01
CA ARG A 128 32.58 -3.99 -14.07
C ARG A 128 33.90 -3.23 -14.20
N THR A 129 33.85 -1.90 -14.26
CA THR A 129 35.01 -1.04 -14.40
C THR A 129 36.00 -1.20 -13.24
N VAL A 130 35.54 -1.34 -12.03
CA VAL A 130 36.40 -1.38 -10.83
C VAL A 130 36.93 -2.81 -10.59
N PHE A 131 36.16 -3.84 -10.79
CA PHE A 131 36.48 -5.18 -10.31
C PHE A 131 36.81 -6.19 -11.42
N TYR A 132 36.24 -6.05 -12.65
CA TYR A 132 36.28 -7.14 -13.63
C TYR A 132 37.66 -7.57 -14.02
N ASP A 133 38.59 -6.63 -14.23
CA ASP A 133 39.97 -6.90 -14.65
C ASP A 133 40.92 -7.21 -13.49
N SER A 134 40.62 -6.67 -12.28
CA SER A 134 41.54 -6.80 -11.14
C SER A 134 41.12 -7.94 -10.18
N PHE A 135 39.82 -8.12 -9.98
CA PHE A 135 39.27 -9.09 -9.02
C PHE A 135 37.86 -9.52 -9.45
N LYS A 136 37.76 -10.38 -10.46
CA LYS A 136 36.48 -10.87 -10.99
C LYS A 136 35.47 -11.32 -9.93
N PRO A 137 35.83 -12.05 -8.84
CA PRO A 137 34.87 -12.39 -7.80
C PRO A 137 34.18 -11.18 -7.18
N GLY A 138 34.88 -10.03 -7.04
CA GLY A 138 34.33 -8.79 -6.51
C GLY A 138 33.17 -8.24 -7.35
N PHE A 139 33.25 -8.39 -8.68
CA PHE A 139 32.14 -8.03 -9.57
C PHE A 139 30.89 -8.86 -9.27
N TYR A 140 31.01 -10.18 -9.21
CA TYR A 140 29.87 -11.05 -8.92
C TYR A 140 29.29 -10.84 -7.52
N ILE A 141 30.16 -10.65 -6.52
CA ILE A 141 29.72 -10.33 -5.15
C ILE A 141 28.90 -9.02 -5.16
N MET A 142 29.36 -7.98 -5.86
CA MET A 142 28.66 -6.70 -5.94
C MET A 142 27.28 -6.86 -6.59
N ILE A 143 27.17 -7.63 -7.67
CA ILE A 143 25.89 -7.87 -8.36
C ILE A 143 24.93 -8.66 -7.45
N VAL A 144 25.42 -9.72 -6.79
CA VAL A 144 24.61 -10.50 -5.85
C VAL A 144 24.15 -9.66 -4.66
N CYS A 145 25.02 -8.86 -4.06
CA CYS A 145 24.65 -7.95 -2.98
C CYS A 145 23.61 -6.93 -3.43
N THR A 146 23.72 -6.38 -4.63
CA THR A 146 22.73 -5.45 -5.20
C THR A 146 21.38 -6.16 -5.36
N MET A 147 21.36 -7.38 -5.86
CA MET A 147 20.14 -8.17 -6.00
C MET A 147 19.49 -8.46 -4.63
N ILE A 148 20.28 -8.82 -3.61
CA ILE A 148 19.78 -9.05 -2.25
C ILE A 148 19.17 -7.78 -1.67
N ILE A 149 19.80 -6.61 -1.86
CA ILE A 149 19.29 -5.32 -1.40
C ILE A 149 17.93 -5.01 -2.07
N LEU A 150 17.78 -5.26 -3.35
CA LEU A 150 16.51 -5.07 -4.07
C LEU A 150 15.42 -6.00 -3.54
N PHE A 151 15.77 -7.26 -3.24
CA PHE A 151 14.84 -8.20 -2.57
C PHE A 151 14.38 -7.70 -1.20
N LEU A 152 15.31 -7.20 -0.38
CA LEU A 152 15.00 -6.64 0.93
C LEU A 152 14.13 -5.37 0.82
N ALA A 153 14.38 -4.53 -0.18
CA ALA A 153 13.57 -3.36 -0.45
C ALA A 153 12.11 -3.75 -0.80
N ALA A 154 11.92 -4.75 -1.68
CA ALA A 154 10.61 -5.28 -2.00
C ALA A 154 9.90 -5.85 -0.76
N ASN A 155 10.61 -6.61 0.08
CA ASN A 155 10.07 -7.18 1.32
C ASN A 155 9.53 -6.10 2.28
N THR A 156 10.13 -4.91 2.29
CA THR A 156 9.65 -3.78 3.12
C THR A 156 8.23 -3.37 2.74
N ALA A 157 7.88 -3.37 1.46
CA ALA A 157 6.52 -3.07 0.99
C ALA A 157 5.51 -4.11 1.46
N PHE A 158 5.89 -5.41 1.45
CA PHE A 158 5.04 -6.51 1.94
C PHE A 158 4.82 -6.49 3.46
N ASN A 159 5.64 -5.79 4.21
CA ASN A 159 5.39 -5.55 5.63
C ASN A 159 4.57 -4.27 5.86
N GLY A 160 4.87 -3.18 5.17
CA GLY A 160 4.27 -1.86 5.38
C GLY A 160 2.83 -1.77 4.89
N PHE A 161 2.57 -2.18 3.66
CA PHE A 161 1.24 -2.07 3.04
C PHE A 161 0.13 -2.82 3.80
N PRO A 162 0.30 -4.11 4.20
CA PRO A 162 -0.74 -4.82 4.91
C PRO A 162 -1.10 -4.19 6.27
N VAL A 163 -0.12 -3.62 6.97
CA VAL A 163 -0.36 -2.91 8.24
C VAL A 163 -1.18 -1.64 8.01
N LEU A 164 -0.82 -0.81 7.02
CA LEU A 164 -1.59 0.37 6.65
C LEU A 164 -2.99 0.00 6.16
N GLY A 165 -3.11 -1.02 5.32
CA GLY A 165 -4.39 -1.55 4.85
C GLY A 165 -5.28 -2.03 6.00
N SER A 166 -4.71 -2.67 7.01
CA SER A 166 -5.42 -3.09 8.22
C SER A 166 -5.95 -1.90 9.02
N ILE A 167 -5.19 -0.82 9.16
CA ILE A 167 -5.63 0.40 9.83
C ILE A 167 -6.80 1.05 9.08
N LEU A 168 -6.68 1.19 7.76
CA LEU A 168 -7.74 1.75 6.93
C LEU A 168 -9.02 0.89 6.92
N ALA A 169 -8.87 -0.44 6.98
CA ALA A 169 -9.99 -1.36 7.08
C ALA A 169 -10.70 -1.25 8.44
N ARG A 170 -9.94 -1.06 9.53
CA ARG A 170 -10.49 -0.81 10.86
C ARG A 170 -11.26 0.50 10.91
N ASP A 171 -10.79 1.52 10.23
CA ASP A 171 -11.43 2.84 10.16
C ASP A 171 -12.58 2.88 9.13
N GLY A 172 -12.87 1.74 8.45
CA GLY A 172 -13.98 1.58 7.53
C GLY A 172 -13.74 2.07 6.10
N PHE A 173 -12.52 2.44 5.74
CA PHE A 173 -12.17 2.88 4.38
C PHE A 173 -11.85 1.73 3.43
N LEU A 174 -11.57 0.54 3.95
CA LEU A 174 -11.31 -0.68 3.18
C LEU A 174 -12.16 -1.85 3.71
N PRO A 175 -12.31 -2.91 2.91
CA PRO A 175 -13.05 -4.10 3.35
C PRO A 175 -12.47 -4.68 4.65
N ARG A 176 -13.34 -5.00 5.61
CA ARG A 176 -12.95 -5.52 6.94
C ARG A 176 -12.08 -6.77 6.89
N ARG A 177 -12.13 -7.53 5.79
CA ARG A 177 -11.27 -8.71 5.57
C ARG A 177 -9.77 -8.38 5.57
N LEU A 178 -9.39 -7.14 5.24
CA LEU A 178 -7.99 -6.69 5.29
C LEU A 178 -7.50 -6.44 6.72
N HIS A 179 -8.40 -6.26 7.69
CA HIS A 179 -8.06 -6.15 9.10
C HIS A 179 -7.90 -7.51 9.78
N ALA A 180 -8.58 -8.55 9.27
CA ALA A 180 -8.49 -9.89 9.83
C ALA A 180 -7.10 -10.49 9.59
N ARG A 181 -6.50 -11.01 10.67
CA ARG A 181 -5.27 -11.81 10.59
C ARG A 181 -5.67 -13.25 10.23
N GLY A 182 -4.97 -13.85 9.28
CA GLY A 182 -5.13 -15.26 8.94
C GLY A 182 -4.56 -16.18 10.03
N ASP A 183 -4.66 -17.50 9.83
CA ASP A 183 -4.24 -18.53 10.77
C ASP A 183 -2.77 -18.40 11.22
N ARG A 184 -1.91 -17.83 10.39
CA ARG A 184 -0.49 -17.53 10.69
C ARG A 184 -0.27 -16.18 11.35
N LEU A 185 -1.30 -15.53 11.88
CA LEU A 185 -1.28 -14.20 12.48
C LEU A 185 -0.76 -13.08 11.53
N ALA A 186 -0.72 -13.35 10.23
CA ALA A 186 -0.32 -12.42 9.19
C ALA A 186 -1.54 -11.82 8.46
N TYR A 187 -1.38 -10.63 7.90
CA TYR A 187 -2.40 -9.98 7.07
C TYR A 187 -2.38 -10.52 5.63
N SER A 188 -2.69 -11.83 5.47
CA SER A 188 -2.57 -12.55 4.20
C SER A 188 -3.32 -11.88 3.04
N ASN A 189 -4.52 -11.37 3.30
CA ASN A 189 -5.31 -10.64 2.29
C ASN A 189 -4.62 -9.34 1.83
N GLY A 190 -3.95 -8.63 2.74
CA GLY A 190 -3.18 -7.44 2.40
C GLY A 190 -1.96 -7.77 1.53
N ILE A 191 -1.25 -8.84 1.84
CA ILE A 191 -0.11 -9.33 1.07
C ILE A 191 -0.57 -9.71 -0.35
N LEU A 192 -1.67 -10.46 -0.47
CA LEU A 192 -2.22 -10.88 -1.76
C LEU A 192 -2.67 -9.67 -2.61
N THR A 193 -3.33 -8.69 -1.99
CA THR A 193 -3.76 -7.46 -2.66
C THR A 193 -2.57 -6.68 -3.20
N LEU A 194 -1.50 -6.53 -2.40
CA LEU A 194 -0.28 -5.87 -2.85
C LEU A 194 0.39 -6.62 -4.01
N ALA A 195 0.54 -7.94 -3.87
CA ALA A 195 1.15 -8.77 -4.91
C ALA A 195 0.39 -8.68 -6.24
N THR A 196 -0.94 -8.78 -6.19
CA THR A 196 -1.80 -8.64 -7.37
C THR A 196 -1.65 -7.26 -8.02
N GLY A 197 -1.68 -6.20 -7.21
CA GLY A 197 -1.48 -4.83 -7.70
C GLY A 197 -0.10 -4.63 -8.33
N ALA A 198 0.94 -5.16 -7.72
CA ALA A 198 2.31 -5.10 -8.26
C ALA A 198 2.44 -5.84 -9.59
N ILE A 199 1.88 -7.04 -9.71
CA ILE A 199 1.86 -7.81 -10.97
C ILE A 199 1.15 -7.03 -12.08
N ILE A 200 -0.01 -6.46 -11.79
CA ILE A 200 -0.76 -5.64 -12.76
C ILE A 200 0.08 -4.46 -13.24
N LEU A 201 0.72 -3.73 -12.32
CA LEU A 201 1.57 -2.59 -12.67
C LEU A 201 2.76 -3.01 -13.53
N VAL A 202 3.44 -4.10 -13.18
CA VAL A 202 4.57 -4.61 -13.97
C VAL A 202 4.14 -4.98 -15.39
N LEU A 203 2.98 -5.63 -15.54
CA LEU A 203 2.44 -6.00 -16.86
C LEU A 203 2.00 -4.77 -17.67
N VAL A 204 1.29 -3.83 -17.06
CA VAL A 204 0.79 -2.61 -17.74
C VAL A 204 1.96 -1.73 -18.23
N PHE A 205 3.02 -1.62 -17.45
CA PHE A 205 4.19 -0.81 -17.78
C PHE A 205 5.33 -1.60 -18.46
N ASN A 206 5.06 -2.83 -18.92
CA ASN A 206 6.06 -3.70 -19.58
C ASN A 206 7.37 -3.79 -18.81
N ALA A 207 7.31 -3.88 -17.48
CA ALA A 207 8.45 -3.91 -16.59
C ALA A 207 9.41 -2.69 -16.71
N SER A 208 8.97 -1.58 -17.29
CA SER A 208 9.79 -0.36 -17.40
C SER A 208 10.01 0.27 -16.01
N VAL A 209 11.22 0.14 -15.50
CA VAL A 209 11.61 0.68 -14.18
C VAL A 209 11.46 2.20 -14.16
N THR A 210 11.86 2.87 -15.25
CA THR A 210 11.78 4.34 -15.37
C THR A 210 10.34 4.85 -15.27
N ALA A 211 9.39 4.19 -15.94
CA ALA A 211 7.97 4.56 -15.88
C ALA A 211 7.36 4.30 -14.48
N LEU A 212 7.69 3.17 -13.86
CA LEU A 212 7.22 2.82 -12.52
C LEU A 212 7.78 3.77 -11.44
N ILE A 213 9.04 4.19 -11.55
CA ILE A 213 9.64 5.18 -10.63
C ILE A 213 8.93 6.53 -10.75
N GLN A 214 8.55 6.96 -11.96
CA GLN A 214 7.81 8.22 -12.13
C GLN A 214 6.45 8.17 -11.44
N LEU A 215 5.72 7.07 -11.58
CA LEU A 215 4.45 6.82 -10.88
C LEU A 215 4.64 6.88 -9.35
N TYR A 216 5.66 6.20 -8.85
CA TYR A 216 6.00 6.15 -7.43
C TYR A 216 6.32 7.53 -6.85
N VAL A 217 7.18 8.31 -7.50
CA VAL A 217 7.61 9.63 -7.00
C VAL A 217 6.43 10.58 -6.83
N VAL A 218 5.48 10.60 -7.78
CA VAL A 218 4.24 11.39 -7.67
C VAL A 218 3.44 10.98 -6.43
N GLY A 219 3.22 9.68 -6.24
CA GLY A 219 2.47 9.15 -5.10
C GLY A 219 3.09 9.52 -3.76
N VAL A 220 4.41 9.37 -3.63
CA VAL A 220 5.16 9.69 -2.41
C VAL A 220 5.08 11.18 -2.06
N PHE A 221 5.29 12.08 -3.02
CA PHE A 221 5.24 13.52 -2.74
C PHE A 221 3.83 14.03 -2.45
N ILE A 222 2.79 13.43 -3.05
CA ILE A 222 1.40 13.69 -2.65
C ILE A 222 1.19 13.24 -1.20
N SER A 223 1.63 12.03 -0.84
CA SER A 223 1.52 11.50 0.51
C SER A 223 2.23 12.39 1.53
N PHE A 224 3.46 12.82 1.26
CA PHE A 224 4.21 13.71 2.14
C PHE A 224 3.51 15.06 2.29
N THR A 225 3.06 15.67 1.19
CA THR A 225 2.37 16.98 1.22
C THR A 225 1.06 16.91 2.01
N VAL A 226 0.27 15.85 1.82
CA VAL A 226 -0.98 15.63 2.58
C VAL A 226 -0.68 15.38 4.05
N SER A 227 0.35 14.59 4.38
CA SER A 227 0.78 14.32 5.74
C SER A 227 1.22 15.60 6.46
N GLN A 228 2.07 16.43 5.84
CA GLN A 228 2.51 17.71 6.39
C GLN A 228 1.31 18.66 6.60
N THR A 229 0.37 18.69 5.66
CA THR A 229 -0.88 19.48 5.79
C THR A 229 -1.70 19.01 6.98
N GLY A 230 -1.84 17.70 7.16
CA GLY A 230 -2.55 17.10 8.28
C GLY A 230 -1.91 17.48 9.63
N MET A 231 -0.58 17.38 9.73
CA MET A 231 0.15 17.74 10.93
C MET A 231 0.08 19.25 11.23
N MET A 232 0.14 20.10 10.21
CA MET A 232 -0.05 21.54 10.38
C MET A 232 -1.43 21.89 10.94
N ARG A 233 -2.49 21.22 10.43
CA ARG A 233 -3.86 21.35 10.96
C ARG A 233 -3.97 20.84 12.40
N HIS A 234 -3.32 19.71 12.71
CA HIS A 234 -3.29 19.12 14.05
C HIS A 234 -2.68 20.10 15.08
N TRP A 235 -1.49 20.64 14.82
CA TRP A 235 -0.85 21.60 15.71
C TRP A 235 -1.63 22.90 15.83
N THR A 236 -2.22 23.38 14.74
CA THR A 236 -3.07 24.57 14.76
C THR A 236 -4.33 24.35 15.60
N ARG A 237 -4.95 23.16 15.52
CA ARG A 237 -6.10 22.79 16.33
C ARG A 237 -5.73 22.74 17.82
N LEU A 238 -4.64 22.07 18.20
CA LEU A 238 -4.17 22.02 19.59
C LEU A 238 -3.91 23.41 20.16
N LEU A 239 -3.24 24.29 19.41
CA LEU A 239 -2.96 25.64 19.83
C LEU A 239 -4.22 26.51 20.04
N ARG A 240 -5.34 26.16 19.36
CA ARG A 240 -6.63 26.86 19.49
C ARG A 240 -7.51 26.27 20.59
N THR A 241 -7.52 24.96 20.77
CA THR A 241 -8.50 24.27 21.63
C THR A 241 -7.98 24.06 23.05
N ASP A 242 -6.68 23.80 23.21
CA ASP A 242 -6.09 23.55 24.52
C ASP A 242 -5.51 24.85 25.12
N THR A 243 -6.34 25.51 25.95
CA THR A 243 -5.96 26.72 26.69
C THR A 243 -5.27 26.38 28.01
N SER A 244 -5.35 25.12 28.47
CA SER A 244 -4.78 24.69 29.75
C SER A 244 -3.29 24.31 29.65
N ALA A 245 -2.76 24.16 28.41
CA ALA A 245 -1.37 23.81 28.18
C ALA A 245 -0.39 24.88 28.65
N GLY A 246 0.64 24.47 29.34
CA GLY A 246 1.69 25.35 29.85
C GLY A 246 2.50 26.02 28.75
N THR A 247 3.17 27.13 29.06
CA THR A 247 3.96 27.92 28.10
C THR A 247 5.02 27.11 27.37
N LYS A 248 5.63 26.14 28.03
CA LYS A 248 6.61 25.21 27.44
C LYS A 248 5.99 24.33 26.35
N GLU A 249 4.81 23.78 26.60
CA GLU A 249 4.11 22.90 25.65
C GLU A 249 3.62 23.67 24.43
N ARG A 250 3.04 24.86 24.62
CA ARG A 250 2.62 25.74 23.53
C ARG A 250 3.79 26.14 22.63
N ARG A 251 4.97 26.44 23.21
CA ARG A 251 6.19 26.74 22.45
C ARG A 251 6.65 25.54 21.64
N ARG A 252 6.58 24.33 22.20
CA ARG A 252 6.89 23.07 21.49
C ARG A 252 5.93 22.85 20.32
N TRP A 253 4.63 23.05 20.49
CA TRP A 253 3.64 22.93 19.43
C TRP A 253 3.82 23.95 18.32
N GLN A 254 4.15 25.20 18.66
CA GLN A 254 4.48 26.24 17.69
C GLN A 254 5.72 25.86 16.86
N HIS A 255 6.78 25.38 17.51
CA HIS A 255 7.97 24.90 16.84
C HIS A 255 7.68 23.73 15.88
N SER A 256 6.92 22.74 16.35
CA SER A 256 6.49 21.62 15.52
C SER A 256 5.64 22.06 14.32
N ARG A 257 4.74 23.04 14.52
CA ARG A 257 3.94 23.63 13.43
C ARG A 257 4.82 24.31 12.39
N ILE A 258 5.83 25.06 12.80
CA ILE A 258 6.77 25.72 11.88
C ILE A 258 7.54 24.69 11.08
N ILE A 259 8.08 23.66 11.72
CA ILE A 259 8.81 22.57 11.02
C ILE A 259 7.92 21.91 9.98
N ASN A 260 6.69 21.53 10.35
CA ASN A 260 5.76 20.93 9.39
C ASN A 260 5.33 21.91 8.29
N GLY A 261 5.27 23.23 8.59
CA GLY A 261 5.02 24.27 7.60
C GLY A 261 6.14 24.39 6.57
N ILE A 262 7.39 24.38 7.01
CA ILE A 262 8.55 24.34 6.11
C ILE A 262 8.54 23.08 5.27
N GLY A 263 8.26 21.92 5.89
CA GLY A 263 8.10 20.65 5.21
C GLY A 263 7.00 20.67 4.14
N LEU A 264 5.84 21.27 4.47
CA LEU A 264 4.71 21.43 3.55
C LEU A 264 5.10 22.27 2.33
N VAL A 265 5.75 23.39 2.54
CA VAL A 265 6.20 24.26 1.44
C VAL A 265 7.22 23.53 0.58
N GLY A 266 8.21 22.88 1.19
CA GLY A 266 9.22 22.12 0.47
C GLY A 266 8.64 20.98 -0.35
N THR A 267 7.84 20.11 0.25
CA THR A 267 7.21 18.97 -0.46
C THR A 267 6.19 19.44 -1.49
N GLY A 268 5.49 20.56 -1.25
CA GLY A 268 4.54 21.15 -2.19
C GLY A 268 5.23 21.72 -3.44
N ILE A 269 6.34 22.44 -3.27
CA ILE A 269 7.15 22.94 -4.40
C ILE A 269 7.66 21.76 -5.23
N VAL A 270 8.22 20.75 -4.58
CA VAL A 270 8.72 19.55 -5.27
C VAL A 270 7.58 18.85 -6.02
N LEU A 271 6.41 18.70 -5.40
CA LEU A 271 5.24 18.10 -6.04
C LEU A 271 4.83 18.87 -7.31
N ILE A 272 4.79 20.20 -7.26
CA ILE A 272 4.48 21.05 -8.42
C ILE A 272 5.51 20.83 -9.54
N ILE A 273 6.80 20.80 -9.18
CA ILE A 273 7.88 20.57 -10.15
C ILE A 273 7.74 19.18 -10.79
N ILE A 274 7.47 18.14 -10.00
CA ILE A 274 7.28 16.77 -10.49
C ILE A 274 6.08 16.71 -11.42
N LEU A 275 4.95 17.25 -11.02
CA LEU A 275 3.74 17.27 -11.86
C LEU A 275 3.99 18.03 -13.17
N ALA A 276 4.59 19.22 -13.12
CA ALA A 276 4.87 20.01 -14.32
C ALA A 276 5.86 19.33 -15.27
N SER A 277 6.89 18.67 -14.73
CA SER A 277 7.96 18.05 -15.54
C SER A 277 7.63 16.64 -16.03
N LYS A 278 6.77 15.89 -15.33
CA LYS A 278 6.50 14.47 -15.59
C LYS A 278 5.04 14.20 -16.02
N PHE A 279 4.19 15.21 -16.06
CA PHE A 279 2.76 15.04 -16.38
C PHE A 279 2.54 14.29 -17.70
N ILE A 280 3.18 14.75 -18.77
CA ILE A 280 3.07 14.16 -20.11
C ILE A 280 3.73 12.77 -20.19
N HIS A 281 4.69 12.47 -19.30
CA HIS A 281 5.43 11.21 -19.28
C HIS A 281 4.78 10.14 -18.36
N GLY A 282 3.49 10.27 -18.04
CA GLY A 282 2.73 9.24 -17.31
C GLY A 282 2.33 9.61 -15.87
N ALA A 283 2.73 10.76 -15.33
CA ALA A 283 2.33 11.18 -13.99
C ALA A 283 0.80 11.35 -13.84
N TYR A 284 0.07 11.66 -14.92
CA TYR A 284 -1.39 11.73 -14.91
C TYR A 284 -2.05 10.38 -14.59
N LEU A 285 -1.42 9.25 -14.97
CA LEU A 285 -1.92 7.91 -14.61
C LEU A 285 -1.91 7.69 -13.10
N ALA A 286 -0.87 8.18 -12.39
CA ALA A 286 -0.83 8.14 -10.93
C ALA A 286 -1.99 8.92 -10.31
N LEU A 287 -2.28 10.11 -10.84
CA LEU A 287 -3.39 10.95 -10.34
C LEU A 287 -4.74 10.27 -10.56
N ILE A 288 -4.95 9.68 -11.74
CA ILE A 288 -6.19 8.93 -12.04
C ILE A 288 -6.32 7.74 -11.11
N ALA A 289 -5.26 6.93 -10.95
CA ALA A 289 -5.28 5.77 -10.06
C ALA A 289 -5.58 6.17 -8.60
N MET A 290 -4.97 7.25 -8.11
CA MET A 290 -5.26 7.76 -6.77
C MET A 290 -6.69 8.28 -6.64
N ALA A 291 -7.22 8.97 -7.64
CA ALA A 291 -8.61 9.43 -7.65
C ALA A 291 -9.59 8.26 -7.60
N VAL A 292 -9.35 7.21 -8.40
CA VAL A 292 -10.16 5.98 -8.40
C VAL A 292 -10.13 5.31 -7.02
N VAL A 293 -8.94 5.11 -6.44
CA VAL A 293 -8.79 4.52 -5.10
C VAL A 293 -9.49 5.38 -4.05
N TYR A 294 -9.36 6.70 -4.11
CA TYR A 294 -10.01 7.62 -3.17
C TYR A 294 -11.55 7.53 -3.23
N VAL A 295 -12.13 7.52 -4.45
CA VAL A 295 -13.57 7.36 -4.66
C VAL A 295 -14.04 6.01 -4.12
N LEU A 296 -13.30 4.95 -4.39
CA LEU A 296 -13.60 3.60 -3.90
C LEU A 296 -13.57 3.54 -2.37
N MET A 297 -12.54 4.09 -1.74
CA MET A 297 -12.42 4.13 -0.28
C MET A 297 -13.56 4.94 0.37
N THR A 298 -13.90 6.10 -0.19
CA THR A 298 -14.99 6.94 0.33
C THR A 298 -16.36 6.29 0.13
N SER A 299 -16.57 5.56 -0.96
CA SER A 299 -17.79 4.77 -1.19
C SER A 299 -17.95 3.65 -0.17
N ILE A 300 -16.87 2.91 0.10
CA ILE A 300 -16.85 1.86 1.13
C ILE A 300 -17.18 2.47 2.50
N LYS A 301 -16.55 3.58 2.85
CA LYS A 301 -16.81 4.27 4.11
C LYS A 301 -18.26 4.68 4.24
N LYS A 302 -18.82 5.32 3.20
CA LYS A 302 -20.23 5.75 3.17
C LYS A 302 -21.18 4.57 3.34
N HIS A 303 -20.89 3.42 2.71
CA HIS A 303 -21.67 2.20 2.87
C HIS A 303 -21.66 1.71 4.32
N TYR A 304 -20.49 1.58 4.94
CA TYR A 304 -20.42 1.15 6.35
C TYR A 304 -21.10 2.13 7.31
N ASP A 305 -20.98 3.42 7.09
CA ASP A 305 -21.63 4.44 7.90
C ASP A 305 -23.17 4.42 7.71
N SER A 306 -23.66 4.05 6.51
CA SER A 306 -25.12 3.84 6.27
C SER A 306 -25.62 2.64 7.04
N VAL A 307 -24.96 1.48 6.88
CA VAL A 307 -25.31 0.27 7.61
C VAL A 307 -25.28 0.48 9.13
N ALA A 308 -24.25 1.19 9.63
CA ALA A 308 -24.17 1.48 11.07
C ALA A 308 -25.37 2.30 11.56
N ARG A 309 -25.83 3.30 10.79
CA ARG A 309 -27.01 4.11 11.12
C ARG A 309 -28.31 3.31 11.05
N GLU A 310 -28.43 2.38 10.10
CA GLU A 310 -29.62 1.52 9.98
C GLU A 310 -29.72 0.51 11.13
N LEU A 311 -28.57 0.11 11.69
CA LEU A 311 -28.50 -0.82 12.83
C LEU A 311 -28.55 -0.11 14.20
N GLU A 312 -28.57 1.21 14.21
CA GLU A 312 -28.66 1.99 15.46
C GLU A 312 -30.05 1.86 16.07
N LEU A 313 -30.11 1.61 17.37
CA LEU A 313 -31.36 1.51 18.14
C LEU A 313 -31.97 2.90 18.33
N ASN A 314 -32.81 3.32 17.42
CA ASN A 314 -33.38 4.68 17.40
C ASN A 314 -34.77 4.77 18.02
N SER A 315 -35.45 3.62 18.25
CA SER A 315 -36.81 3.61 18.74
C SER A 315 -36.99 2.69 19.97
N PRO A 316 -37.89 3.02 20.93
CA PRO A 316 -38.27 2.09 21.98
C PRO A 316 -38.86 0.78 21.43
N SER A 317 -39.49 0.80 20.23
CA SER A 317 -40.02 -0.40 19.55
C SER A 317 -38.90 -1.38 19.16
N ASP A 318 -37.66 -0.91 18.94
CA ASP A 318 -36.55 -1.78 18.59
C ASP A 318 -36.10 -2.66 19.77
N ARG A 319 -36.56 -2.34 20.98
CA ARG A 319 -36.30 -3.07 22.22
C ARG A 319 -37.53 -3.88 22.67
N ALA A 320 -38.66 -3.73 21.97
CA ALA A 320 -39.89 -4.42 22.33
C ALA A 320 -39.74 -5.91 22.05
N LEU A 321 -40.17 -6.74 23.02
CA LEU A 321 -40.26 -8.17 22.81
C LEU A 321 -41.35 -8.44 21.74
N PRO A 322 -41.11 -9.43 20.85
CA PRO A 322 -42.13 -9.83 19.89
C PRO A 322 -43.42 -10.18 20.63
N SER A 323 -44.53 -9.59 20.21
CA SER A 323 -45.84 -9.84 20.83
C SER A 323 -46.37 -11.24 20.58
N ARG A 324 -45.90 -11.92 19.56
CA ARG A 324 -46.24 -13.28 19.19
C ARG A 324 -45.01 -14.03 18.73
N VAL A 325 -44.79 -15.20 19.30
CA VAL A 325 -43.70 -16.12 18.91
C VAL A 325 -44.31 -17.34 18.30
N HIS A 326 -44.10 -17.62 17.03
CA HIS A 326 -44.45 -18.82 16.35
C HIS A 326 -43.26 -19.76 16.32
N ALA A 327 -43.40 -20.95 16.91
CA ALA A 327 -42.40 -21.99 16.83
C ALA A 327 -42.89 -23.08 15.85
N VAL A 328 -42.10 -23.31 14.82
CA VAL A 328 -42.39 -24.37 13.83
C VAL A 328 -41.30 -25.42 13.94
N ILE A 329 -41.67 -26.66 14.14
CA ILE A 329 -40.72 -27.78 14.25
C ILE A 329 -40.83 -28.59 12.95
N MET A 330 -39.76 -28.61 12.19
CA MET A 330 -39.66 -29.46 11.01
C MET A 330 -39.31 -30.88 11.46
N ILE A 331 -40.14 -31.83 11.08
CA ILE A 331 -39.98 -33.25 11.42
C ILE A 331 -39.95 -34.09 10.16
N SER A 332 -39.26 -35.22 10.20
CA SER A 332 -39.24 -36.25 9.16
C SER A 332 -39.76 -37.59 9.69
N ASP A 333 -39.64 -37.83 10.97
CA ASP A 333 -40.12 -39.04 11.67
C ASP A 333 -40.25 -38.77 13.17
N LEU A 334 -41.04 -39.58 13.86
CA LEU A 334 -41.18 -39.53 15.30
C LEU A 334 -40.10 -40.36 15.99
N ASN A 335 -39.07 -39.67 16.43
CA ASN A 335 -37.90 -40.25 17.07
C ASN A 335 -37.46 -39.43 18.30
N LYS A 336 -36.47 -39.92 19.04
CA LYS A 336 -35.94 -39.24 20.24
C LYS A 336 -35.51 -37.77 20.01
N PRO A 337 -34.76 -37.43 18.93
CA PRO A 337 -34.47 -36.05 18.58
C PRO A 337 -35.72 -35.19 18.36
N THR A 338 -36.73 -35.71 17.64
CA THR A 338 -37.98 -35.01 17.41
C THR A 338 -38.72 -34.71 18.71
N MET A 339 -38.84 -35.71 19.60
CA MET A 339 -39.47 -35.52 20.92
C MET A 339 -38.70 -34.49 21.77
N ARG A 340 -37.40 -34.47 21.72
CA ARG A 340 -36.57 -33.44 22.41
C ARG A 340 -36.80 -32.06 21.82
N ALA A 341 -36.86 -31.92 20.51
CA ALA A 341 -37.18 -30.67 19.83
C ALA A 341 -38.56 -30.14 20.22
N ILE A 342 -39.57 -31.01 20.28
CA ILE A 342 -40.92 -30.69 20.74
C ILE A 342 -40.90 -30.18 22.18
N GLN A 343 -40.26 -30.91 23.09
CA GLN A 343 -40.13 -30.52 24.50
C GLN A 343 -39.40 -29.19 24.66
N PHE A 344 -38.34 -29.00 23.92
CA PHE A 344 -37.59 -27.71 23.93
C PHE A 344 -38.47 -26.56 23.44
N ALA A 345 -39.19 -26.74 22.32
CA ALA A 345 -40.08 -25.74 21.81
C ALA A 345 -41.24 -25.42 22.77
N LYS A 346 -41.83 -26.42 23.43
CA LYS A 346 -42.82 -26.21 24.50
C LYS A 346 -42.23 -25.41 25.68
N ALA A 347 -41.01 -25.69 26.05
CA ALA A 347 -40.31 -24.97 27.14
C ALA A 347 -40.03 -23.49 26.85
N THR A 348 -40.00 -23.07 25.57
CA THR A 348 -39.88 -21.66 25.18
C THR A 348 -41.16 -20.86 25.29
N VAL A 349 -42.29 -21.53 25.61
CA VAL A 349 -43.62 -20.94 25.78
C VAL A 349 -44.01 -20.06 24.57
N PRO A 350 -43.99 -20.59 23.34
CA PRO A 350 -44.37 -19.82 22.19
C PRO A 350 -45.88 -19.51 22.18
N THR A 351 -46.30 -18.42 21.52
CA THR A 351 -47.70 -18.08 21.36
C THR A 351 -48.44 -19.10 20.49
N PHE A 352 -47.73 -19.68 19.53
CA PHE A 352 -48.20 -20.72 18.65
C PHE A 352 -47.12 -21.72 18.36
N LEU A 353 -47.42 -23.01 18.47
CA LEU A 353 -46.47 -24.11 18.24
C LEU A 353 -47.09 -25.10 17.26
N GLU A 354 -46.44 -25.39 16.18
CA GLU A 354 -46.83 -26.41 15.21
C GLU A 354 -45.64 -27.28 14.77
N ALA A 355 -45.93 -28.51 14.43
CA ALA A 355 -45.00 -29.40 13.76
C ALA A 355 -45.33 -29.45 12.27
N VAL A 356 -44.30 -29.52 11.42
CA VAL A 356 -44.47 -29.54 9.97
C VAL A 356 -43.71 -30.70 9.38
N ILE A 357 -44.35 -31.46 8.52
CA ILE A 357 -43.73 -32.50 7.68
C ILE A 357 -43.96 -32.17 6.21
N VAL A 358 -42.93 -32.43 5.38
CA VAL A 358 -43.06 -32.39 3.92
C VAL A 358 -43.38 -33.80 3.43
N ASP A 359 -44.49 -33.94 2.73
CA ASP A 359 -44.96 -35.22 2.20
C ASP A 359 -44.17 -35.60 0.94
N VAL A 360 -43.07 -36.32 1.17
CA VAL A 360 -42.19 -36.85 0.10
C VAL A 360 -42.52 -38.32 -0.18
N ASP A 361 -42.96 -39.06 0.86
CA ASP A 361 -43.36 -40.46 0.81
C ASP A 361 -44.72 -40.59 1.54
N PRO A 362 -45.83 -40.76 0.80
CA PRO A 362 -47.16 -40.82 1.39
C PRO A 362 -47.32 -41.92 2.43
N ASP A 363 -46.73 -43.13 2.18
CA ASP A 363 -46.83 -44.26 3.09
C ASP A 363 -46.05 -44.00 4.41
N ALA A 364 -44.95 -43.28 4.34
CA ALA A 364 -44.21 -42.87 5.54
C ALA A 364 -44.93 -41.76 6.31
N THR A 365 -45.59 -40.84 5.61
CA THR A 365 -46.38 -39.76 6.21
C THR A 365 -47.61 -40.31 6.93
N GLU A 366 -48.31 -41.30 6.36
CA GLU A 366 -49.47 -41.92 6.98
C GLU A 366 -49.11 -42.68 8.28
N ARG A 367 -48.02 -43.44 8.25
CA ARG A 367 -47.48 -44.10 9.45
C ARG A 367 -47.06 -43.12 10.53
N LEU A 368 -46.54 -41.97 10.15
CA LEU A 368 -46.17 -40.93 11.11
C LEU A 368 -47.43 -40.33 11.77
N LEU A 369 -48.52 -40.10 11.00
CA LEU A 369 -49.77 -39.60 11.51
C LEU A 369 -50.38 -40.53 12.53
N GLU A 370 -50.44 -41.85 12.22
CA GLU A 370 -50.93 -42.86 13.14
C GLU A 370 -50.15 -42.86 14.48
N ARG A 371 -48.82 -42.83 14.40
CA ARG A 371 -47.96 -42.77 15.59
C ARG A 371 -48.09 -41.44 16.33
N TRP A 372 -48.35 -40.33 15.65
CA TRP A 372 -48.57 -39.01 16.26
C TRP A 372 -49.81 -38.99 17.13
N ASP A 373 -50.89 -39.63 16.68
CA ASP A 373 -52.13 -39.78 17.42
C ASP A 373 -51.96 -40.79 18.55
N GLU A 374 -51.30 -41.92 18.34
CA GLU A 374 -51.02 -42.93 19.38
C GLU A 374 -50.21 -42.37 20.57
N GLU A 375 -49.26 -41.48 20.32
CA GLU A 375 -48.41 -40.86 21.38
C GLU A 375 -49.07 -39.62 22.01
N ASP A 376 -50.28 -39.29 21.64
CA ASP A 376 -51.09 -38.16 22.17
C ASP A 376 -50.29 -36.84 22.19
N ILE A 377 -49.67 -36.51 21.07
CA ILE A 377 -48.81 -35.31 20.96
C ILE A 377 -49.70 -34.08 20.75
N ASP A 378 -49.93 -33.31 21.81
CA ASP A 378 -50.72 -32.09 21.84
C ASP A 378 -50.07 -30.92 21.09
N ILE A 379 -49.74 -31.10 19.80
CA ILE A 379 -49.23 -30.07 18.90
C ILE A 379 -49.81 -30.35 17.51
N PRO A 380 -50.38 -29.37 16.81
CA PRO A 380 -50.89 -29.57 15.47
C PRO A 380 -49.77 -29.96 14.51
N LEU A 381 -49.99 -31.05 13.76
CA LEU A 381 -49.12 -31.51 12.70
C LEU A 381 -49.64 -31.03 11.35
N ARG A 382 -48.85 -30.21 10.65
CA ARG A 382 -49.16 -29.70 9.33
C ARG A 382 -48.38 -30.43 8.26
N ILE A 383 -49.11 -30.97 7.29
CA ILE A 383 -48.50 -31.64 6.14
C ILE A 383 -48.37 -30.63 4.99
N ILE A 384 -47.18 -30.53 4.43
CA ILE A 384 -46.93 -29.74 3.22
C ILE A 384 -46.72 -30.72 2.07
N ALA A 385 -47.55 -30.62 1.04
CA ALA A 385 -47.37 -31.42 -0.15
C ALA A 385 -46.02 -31.12 -0.85
N SER A 386 -45.30 -32.17 -1.20
CA SER A 386 -44.10 -32.03 -2.00
C SER A 386 -44.47 -31.77 -3.46
N PRO A 387 -43.82 -30.82 -4.15
CA PRO A 387 -44.04 -30.64 -5.58
C PRO A 387 -43.26 -31.66 -6.43
N TYR A 388 -42.53 -32.59 -5.83
CA TYR A 388 -41.67 -33.58 -6.50
C TYR A 388 -42.13 -35.00 -6.30
#